data_e71d4f1fe6c0fdc2ed225340d753e0b2
#
_entry.id   e71d4f1fe6c0fdc2ed225340d753e0b2
#
_cell.length_a   1.000
_cell.length_b   1.000
_cell.length_c   1.000
_cell.angle_alpha   90.00
_cell.angle_beta   90.00
_cell.angle_gamma   90.00
#
_symmetry.space_group_name_H-M   'P 1'
#
loop_
_entity.id
_entity.type
_entity.pdbx_description
1 polymer ?
#
loop_
_entity_poly.entity_id
_entity_poly.type
_entity_poly.pdbx_seq_one_letter_code
_entity_poly.pdbx_strand_id
1 'polypeptide(L)'
;MKNRILITGALGQLGQFFVKSLISKNNYVLATDIKENKLLNCDFEIFDIMDEERGDYLLKKYNINQIYNFAAILSAKGEQNPLLTWEINNAGFINIANLCLKNNIKKIFWPSSIAVFGRNSNLDLVNNDEPMHPETIYGVSKLACEKAMFYFNYKNLLDIRSIRFPGIVSNSKPGGGTTDYIVEMLYCAKQKKNYTCFLKDDTILPMMHVNDAVDASIKLMEFDKGAISLNHPYNISSFETSPSKWLEIIRSIGFDLNMNYNVDFRQNIADSWPKRIDDSSLRNDIKWVPNFNDFHTAKNIIDLI
;
A
#
# COMPACT_ATOMS: atom_id res chain seq x y z
N MET A 1 5.49 23.66 12.70
CA MET A 1 5.80 22.71 13.81
C MET A 1 6.12 21.36 13.22
N LYS A 2 7.06 20.61 13.78
CA LYS A 2 7.31 19.22 13.36
C LYS A 2 6.08 18.37 13.64
N ASN A 3 5.62 17.55 12.68
CA ASN A 3 4.55 16.60 12.94
C ASN A 3 5.03 15.52 13.91
N ARG A 4 4.12 15.08 14.78
CA ARG A 4 4.31 13.92 15.66
C ARG A 4 3.42 12.80 15.14
N ILE A 5 4.04 11.83 14.49
CA ILE A 5 3.39 10.86 13.63
C ILE A 5 3.43 9.48 14.29
N LEU A 6 2.28 8.84 14.41
CA LEU A 6 2.19 7.42 14.72
C LEU A 6 2.06 6.63 13.41
N ILE A 7 2.85 5.56 13.26
CA ILE A 7 2.78 4.63 12.14
C ILE A 7 2.41 3.26 12.67
N THR A 8 1.24 2.72 12.28
CA THR A 8 0.88 1.32 12.59
C THR A 8 1.33 0.40 11.47
N GLY A 9 1.60 -0.87 11.77
CA GLY A 9 2.14 -1.80 10.78
C GLY A 9 3.51 -1.37 10.25
N ALA A 10 4.32 -0.73 11.11
CA ALA A 10 5.60 -0.12 10.76
C ALA A 10 6.65 -1.12 10.27
N LEU A 11 6.51 -2.40 10.59
CA LEU A 11 7.40 -3.48 10.14
C LEU A 11 6.96 -4.09 8.80
N GLY A 12 5.81 -3.71 8.30
CA GLY A 12 5.31 -4.13 6.98
C GLY A 12 6.12 -3.52 5.83
N GLN A 13 5.86 -4.04 4.61
CA GLN A 13 6.55 -3.61 3.38
C GLN A 13 6.53 -2.08 3.20
N LEU A 14 5.38 -1.44 3.27
CA LEU A 14 5.27 0.02 3.16
C LEU A 14 5.73 0.73 4.44
N GLY A 15 5.32 0.23 5.61
CA GLY A 15 5.55 0.89 6.90
C GLY A 15 6.99 1.31 7.13
N GLN A 16 7.96 0.40 6.90
CA GLN A 16 9.39 0.69 7.10
C GLN A 16 9.93 1.79 6.17
N PHE A 17 9.45 1.90 4.94
CA PHE A 17 9.84 2.98 4.02
C PHE A 17 9.26 4.33 4.46
N PHE A 18 8.01 4.34 4.94
CA PHE A 18 7.41 5.54 5.51
C PHE A 18 8.13 6.00 6.78
N VAL A 19 8.48 5.09 7.69
CA VAL A 19 9.30 5.42 8.88
C VAL A 19 10.58 6.13 8.46
N LYS A 20 11.36 5.54 7.55
CA LYS A 20 12.60 6.13 7.03
C LYS A 20 12.38 7.53 6.44
N SER A 21 11.41 7.64 5.54
CA SER A 21 11.16 8.87 4.79
C SER A 21 10.64 10.00 5.70
N LEU A 22 9.75 9.69 6.66
CA LEU A 22 9.20 10.70 7.56
C LEU A 22 10.23 11.21 8.57
N ILE A 23 11.14 10.34 9.04
CA ILE A 23 12.28 10.74 9.89
C ILE A 23 13.22 11.66 9.10
N SER A 24 13.56 11.33 7.85
CA SER A 24 14.44 12.16 7.02
C SER A 24 13.88 13.56 6.74
N LYS A 25 12.56 13.71 6.78
CA LYS A 25 11.85 15.01 6.70
C LYS A 25 11.73 15.72 8.07
N ASN A 26 12.51 15.30 9.06
CA ASN A 26 12.54 15.89 10.40
C ASN A 26 11.23 15.81 11.21
N ASN A 27 10.34 14.85 10.93
CA ASN A 27 9.20 14.57 11.79
C ASN A 27 9.63 13.72 13.00
N TYR A 28 8.89 13.84 14.09
CA TYR A 28 8.93 12.83 15.15
C TYR A 28 8.08 11.61 14.69
N VAL A 29 8.62 10.43 14.77
CA VAL A 29 7.94 9.18 14.38
C VAL A 29 7.92 8.22 15.56
N LEU A 30 6.71 7.80 15.95
CA LEU A 30 6.46 6.63 16.78
C LEU A 30 6.05 5.49 15.84
N ALA A 31 6.94 4.52 15.67
CA ALA A 31 6.66 3.31 14.92
C ALA A 31 5.96 2.28 15.82
N THR A 32 4.92 1.62 15.31
CA THR A 32 4.21 0.58 16.06
C THR A 32 3.89 -0.63 15.20
N ASP A 33 3.94 -1.82 15.82
CA ASP A 33 3.55 -3.08 15.19
C ASP A 33 3.12 -4.08 16.29
N ILE A 34 2.50 -5.19 15.92
CA ILE A 34 2.17 -6.29 16.84
C ILE A 34 3.38 -7.12 17.24
N LYS A 35 4.50 -6.99 16.52
CA LYS A 35 5.76 -7.68 16.78
C LYS A 35 6.80 -6.69 17.27
N GLU A 36 7.67 -7.12 18.17
CA GLU A 36 8.81 -6.33 18.64
C GLU A 36 9.87 -6.19 17.53
N ASN A 37 10.42 -4.99 17.40
CA ASN A 37 11.62 -4.75 16.59
C ASN A 37 12.51 -3.69 17.21
N LYS A 38 13.83 -3.97 17.24
CA LYS A 38 14.87 -3.08 17.78
C LYS A 38 15.70 -2.38 16.70
N LEU A 39 15.35 -2.58 15.42
CA LEU A 39 16.18 -2.14 14.29
C LEU A 39 15.76 -0.80 13.66
N LEU A 40 14.62 -0.24 14.08
CA LEU A 40 14.19 1.08 13.60
C LEU A 40 14.89 2.19 14.38
N ASN A 41 15.42 3.17 13.67
CA ASN A 41 16.09 4.33 14.29
C ASN A 41 15.06 5.40 14.72
N CYS A 42 14.06 5.00 15.50
CA CYS A 42 13.02 5.85 16.08
C CYS A 42 12.39 5.17 17.30
N ASP A 43 11.56 5.90 18.03
CA ASP A 43 10.75 5.32 19.08
C ASP A 43 9.84 4.22 18.55
N PHE A 44 9.79 3.09 19.25
CA PHE A 44 8.99 1.93 18.90
C PHE A 44 8.17 1.43 20.09
N GLU A 45 6.91 1.11 19.85
CA GLU A 45 6.00 0.52 20.84
C GLU A 45 5.25 -0.66 20.22
N ILE A 46 5.02 -1.71 21.00
CA ILE A 46 4.11 -2.79 20.59
C ILE A 46 2.68 -2.26 20.69
N PHE A 47 1.95 -2.36 19.59
CA PHE A 47 0.57 -1.91 19.53
C PHE A 47 -0.25 -2.73 18.53
N ASP A 48 -1.33 -3.34 19.05
CA ASP A 48 -2.39 -3.91 18.25
C ASP A 48 -3.46 -2.84 18.02
N ILE A 49 -3.82 -2.58 16.75
CA ILE A 49 -4.85 -1.59 16.40
C ILE A 49 -6.24 -1.95 16.95
N MET A 50 -6.43 -3.17 17.43
CA MET A 50 -7.65 -3.61 18.12
C MET A 50 -7.68 -3.20 19.61
N ASP A 51 -6.55 -2.81 20.20
CA ASP A 51 -6.42 -2.37 21.59
C ASP A 51 -6.62 -0.85 21.70
N GLU A 52 -7.87 -0.43 21.90
CA GLU A 52 -8.25 0.99 22.00
C GLU A 52 -7.62 1.68 23.23
N GLU A 53 -7.51 0.98 24.37
CA GLU A 53 -6.94 1.58 25.59
C GLU A 53 -5.44 1.86 25.40
N ARG A 54 -4.71 0.91 24.86
CA ARG A 54 -3.29 1.09 24.53
C ARG A 54 -3.09 2.18 23.49
N GLY A 55 -3.93 2.23 22.46
CA GLY A 55 -3.91 3.28 21.45
C GLY A 55 -4.09 4.67 22.06
N ASP A 56 -5.10 4.88 22.88
CA ASP A 56 -5.38 6.15 23.57
C ASP A 56 -4.19 6.60 24.44
N TYR A 57 -3.62 5.65 25.20
CA TYR A 57 -2.42 5.91 25.99
C TYR A 57 -1.23 6.38 25.15
N LEU A 58 -0.94 5.68 24.04
CA LEU A 58 0.19 6.03 23.16
C LEU A 58 0.00 7.40 22.51
N LEU A 59 -1.19 7.70 22.00
CA LEU A 59 -1.48 8.99 21.38
C LEU A 59 -1.24 10.17 22.33
N LYS A 60 -1.65 10.04 23.59
CA LYS A 60 -1.45 11.03 24.63
C LYS A 60 0.01 11.12 25.09
N LYS A 61 0.63 9.99 25.44
CA LYS A 61 2.03 9.89 25.90
C LYS A 61 2.99 10.57 24.93
N TYR A 62 2.79 10.35 23.64
CA TYR A 62 3.69 10.84 22.61
C TYR A 62 3.17 12.13 21.91
N ASN A 63 2.06 12.71 22.35
CA ASN A 63 1.45 13.92 21.77
C ASN A 63 1.30 13.81 20.24
N ILE A 64 0.75 12.68 19.76
CA ILE A 64 0.59 12.40 18.34
C ILE A 64 -0.45 13.35 17.73
N ASN A 65 -0.16 13.90 16.53
CA ASN A 65 -1.06 14.79 15.81
C ASN A 65 -1.41 14.29 14.39
N GLN A 66 -0.79 13.19 13.94
CA GLN A 66 -1.02 12.60 12.63
C GLN A 66 -0.79 11.08 12.67
N ILE A 67 -1.60 10.32 11.94
CA ILE A 67 -1.48 8.86 11.87
C ILE A 67 -1.28 8.39 10.43
N TYR A 68 -0.37 7.43 10.23
CA TYR A 68 -0.25 6.61 9.04
C TYR A 68 -0.61 5.18 9.41
N ASN A 69 -1.76 4.70 8.96
CA ASN A 69 -2.30 3.39 9.35
C ASN A 69 -2.05 2.34 8.28
N PHE A 70 -0.97 1.55 8.42
CA PHE A 70 -0.62 0.46 7.50
C PHE A 70 -0.97 -0.93 8.02
N ALA A 71 -1.44 -1.06 9.25
CA ALA A 71 -1.81 -2.36 9.82
C ALA A 71 -2.97 -2.97 9.04
N ALA A 72 -2.74 -4.12 8.40
CA ALA A 72 -3.74 -4.86 7.63
C ALA A 72 -3.26 -6.27 7.29
N ILE A 73 -4.20 -7.17 7.02
CA ILE A 73 -3.96 -8.47 6.37
C ILE A 73 -4.11 -8.28 4.85
N LEU A 74 -3.14 -8.81 4.06
CA LEU A 74 -3.06 -8.65 2.61
C LEU A 74 -3.88 -9.70 1.84
N SER A 75 -4.00 -9.51 0.51
CA SER A 75 -4.92 -10.20 -0.39
C SER A 75 -4.88 -11.74 -0.31
N ALA A 76 -3.82 -12.39 -0.79
CA ALA A 76 -3.78 -13.85 -0.84
C ALA A 76 -3.76 -14.50 0.56
N LYS A 77 -3.13 -13.84 1.54
CA LYS A 77 -3.16 -14.28 2.93
C LYS A 77 -4.54 -14.08 3.56
N GLY A 78 -5.26 -13.06 3.14
CA GLY A 78 -6.62 -12.77 3.60
C GLY A 78 -7.63 -13.84 3.20
N GLU A 79 -7.49 -14.42 2.00
CA GLU A 79 -8.36 -15.50 1.53
C GLU A 79 -8.24 -16.79 2.37
N GLN A 80 -7.11 -16.98 3.06
CA GLN A 80 -6.91 -18.13 3.96
C GLN A 80 -7.69 -17.98 5.27
N ASN A 81 -8.03 -16.75 5.68
CA ASN A 81 -8.81 -16.48 6.89
C ASN A 81 -9.68 -15.22 6.72
N PRO A 82 -10.80 -15.33 5.98
CA PRO A 82 -11.59 -14.18 5.57
C PRO A 82 -12.25 -13.44 6.74
N LEU A 83 -12.70 -14.13 7.78
CA LEU A 83 -13.34 -13.48 8.93
C LEU A 83 -12.35 -12.65 9.75
N LEU A 84 -11.17 -13.19 10.00
CA LEU A 84 -10.10 -12.45 10.69
C LEU A 84 -9.63 -11.24 9.85
N THR A 85 -9.57 -11.41 8.52
CA THR A 85 -9.20 -10.31 7.61
C THR A 85 -10.23 -9.20 7.66
N TRP A 86 -11.51 -9.54 7.64
CA TRP A 86 -12.59 -8.56 7.81
C TRP A 86 -12.47 -7.83 9.15
N GLU A 87 -12.30 -8.56 10.23
CA GLU A 87 -12.21 -7.99 11.58
C GLU A 87 -11.03 -7.01 11.69
N ILE A 88 -9.82 -7.46 11.39
CA ILE A 88 -8.62 -6.61 11.55
C ILE A 88 -8.66 -5.42 10.60
N ASN A 89 -9.01 -5.61 9.32
CA ASN A 89 -8.97 -4.54 8.35
C ASN A 89 -10.06 -3.48 8.57
N ASN A 90 -11.27 -3.89 8.97
CA ASN A 90 -12.38 -2.96 9.14
C ASN A 90 -12.50 -2.45 10.58
N ALA A 91 -12.58 -3.32 11.58
CA ALA A 91 -12.69 -2.88 12.97
C ALA A 91 -11.43 -2.13 13.40
N GLY A 92 -10.23 -2.59 12.99
CA GLY A 92 -8.98 -1.88 13.23
C GLY A 92 -8.94 -0.48 12.61
N PHE A 93 -9.44 -0.30 11.37
CA PHE A 93 -9.58 1.03 10.76
C PHE A 93 -10.53 1.92 11.55
N ILE A 94 -11.69 1.41 11.96
CA ILE A 94 -12.68 2.16 12.74
C ILE A 94 -12.12 2.52 14.13
N ASN A 95 -11.40 1.62 14.79
CA ASN A 95 -10.73 1.91 16.07
C ASN A 95 -9.73 3.09 15.93
N ILE A 96 -8.91 3.09 14.90
CA ILE A 96 -7.99 4.21 14.63
C ILE A 96 -8.78 5.51 14.38
N ALA A 97 -9.87 5.47 13.63
CA ALA A 97 -10.72 6.65 13.41
C ALA A 97 -11.35 7.15 14.73
N ASN A 98 -11.86 6.25 15.58
CA ASN A 98 -12.41 6.59 16.89
C ASN A 98 -11.35 7.20 17.82
N LEU A 99 -10.16 6.61 17.86
CA LEU A 99 -9.02 7.15 18.62
C LEU A 99 -8.65 8.57 18.16
N CYS A 100 -8.68 8.82 16.85
CA CYS A 100 -8.43 10.15 16.29
C CYS A 100 -9.50 11.16 16.72
N LEU A 101 -10.78 10.80 16.66
CA LEU A 101 -11.88 11.65 17.10
C LEU A 101 -11.77 11.99 18.60
N LYS A 102 -11.51 10.98 19.44
CA LYS A 102 -11.36 11.12 20.89
C LYS A 102 -10.19 12.02 21.29
N ASN A 103 -9.08 11.97 20.54
CA ASN A 103 -7.86 12.72 20.81
C ASN A 103 -7.70 14.00 19.96
N ASN A 104 -8.74 14.43 19.24
CA ASN A 104 -8.72 15.59 18.34
C ASN A 104 -7.64 15.55 17.25
N ILE A 105 -7.20 14.34 16.83
CA ILE A 105 -6.30 14.14 15.71
C ILE A 105 -7.13 14.16 14.44
N LYS A 106 -6.86 15.12 13.55
CA LYS A 106 -7.69 15.27 12.33
C LYS A 106 -7.15 14.51 11.14
N LYS A 107 -5.83 14.31 11.03
CA LYS A 107 -5.17 13.91 9.80
C LYS A 107 -4.69 12.46 9.84
N ILE A 108 -5.22 11.65 8.91
CA ILE A 108 -4.92 10.23 8.79
C ILE A 108 -4.52 9.93 7.33
N PHE A 109 -3.42 9.21 7.13
CA PHE A 109 -3.16 8.49 5.90
C PHE A 109 -3.57 7.03 6.07
N TRP A 110 -4.33 6.50 5.13
CA TRP A 110 -4.72 5.09 5.11
C TRP A 110 -4.63 4.54 3.68
N PRO A 111 -3.86 3.48 3.42
CA PRO A 111 -3.71 2.93 2.07
C PRO A 111 -4.92 2.08 1.66
N SER A 112 -5.53 2.42 0.53
CA SER A 112 -6.41 1.54 -0.20
C SER A 112 -5.62 0.71 -1.23
N SER A 113 -6.30 0.03 -2.12
CA SER A 113 -5.71 -0.89 -3.09
C SER A 113 -6.55 -0.97 -4.36
N ILE A 114 -5.92 -1.31 -5.49
CA ILE A 114 -6.61 -1.71 -6.72
C ILE A 114 -7.55 -2.91 -6.53
N ALA A 115 -7.39 -3.65 -5.44
CA ALA A 115 -8.26 -4.79 -5.10
C ALA A 115 -9.73 -4.40 -4.83
N VAL A 116 -10.06 -3.10 -4.74
CA VAL A 116 -11.45 -2.60 -4.65
C VAL A 116 -12.20 -2.73 -5.97
N PHE A 117 -11.50 -2.82 -7.09
CA PHE A 117 -12.10 -3.09 -8.39
C PHE A 117 -12.43 -4.58 -8.56
N GLY A 118 -13.15 -4.93 -9.62
CA GLY A 118 -13.53 -6.30 -9.92
C GLY A 118 -14.02 -6.39 -11.37
N ARG A 119 -14.43 -7.57 -11.82
CA ARG A 119 -14.75 -7.84 -13.23
C ARG A 119 -15.86 -6.97 -13.83
N ASN A 120 -16.69 -6.32 -13.01
CA ASN A 120 -17.70 -5.36 -13.48
C ASN A 120 -17.13 -3.96 -13.74
N SER A 121 -15.85 -3.72 -13.41
CA SER A 121 -15.14 -2.51 -13.79
C SER A 121 -14.58 -2.62 -15.22
N ASN A 122 -14.27 -1.50 -15.85
CA ASN A 122 -13.47 -1.51 -17.08
C ASN A 122 -12.01 -1.81 -16.75
N LEU A 123 -11.67 -3.09 -16.60
CA LEU A 123 -10.34 -3.52 -16.16
C LEU A 123 -9.20 -3.14 -17.13
N ASP A 124 -9.49 -2.78 -18.37
CA ASP A 124 -8.45 -2.32 -19.31
C ASP A 124 -7.89 -0.94 -18.94
N LEU A 125 -8.72 -0.07 -18.36
CA LEU A 125 -8.31 1.22 -17.80
C LEU A 125 -9.36 1.70 -16.80
N VAL A 126 -9.07 1.66 -15.50
CA VAL A 126 -9.98 2.14 -14.46
C VAL A 126 -9.69 3.60 -14.10
N ASN A 127 -10.75 4.40 -14.02
CA ASN A 127 -10.70 5.75 -13.48
C ASN A 127 -11.06 5.77 -11.97
N ASN A 128 -11.04 6.95 -11.35
CA ASN A 128 -11.31 7.08 -9.91
C ASN A 128 -12.76 6.73 -9.52
N ASP A 129 -13.72 6.96 -10.42
CA ASP A 129 -15.16 6.77 -10.19
C ASP A 129 -15.70 5.46 -10.81
N GLU A 130 -14.80 4.58 -11.26
CA GLU A 130 -15.17 3.27 -11.80
C GLU A 130 -15.98 2.46 -10.79
N PRO A 131 -17.02 1.73 -11.22
CA PRO A 131 -17.75 0.81 -10.34
C PRO A 131 -16.84 -0.19 -9.66
N MET A 132 -17.02 -0.39 -8.36
CA MET A 132 -16.16 -1.23 -7.53
C MET A 132 -16.94 -2.46 -7.04
N HIS A 133 -16.53 -3.64 -7.49
CA HIS A 133 -17.13 -4.93 -7.14
C HIS A 133 -16.02 -5.95 -6.80
N PRO A 134 -15.33 -5.77 -5.65
CA PRO A 134 -14.20 -6.62 -5.28
C PRO A 134 -14.60 -8.08 -5.12
N GLU A 135 -13.73 -8.98 -5.59
CA GLU A 135 -13.92 -10.43 -5.55
C GLU A 135 -13.08 -11.13 -4.48
N THR A 136 -12.35 -10.37 -3.66
CA THR A 136 -11.57 -10.87 -2.53
C THR A 136 -12.03 -10.24 -1.23
N ILE A 137 -11.91 -10.97 -0.10
CA ILE A 137 -12.25 -10.39 1.22
C ILE A 137 -11.38 -9.16 1.54
N TYR A 138 -10.13 -9.15 1.07
CA TYR A 138 -9.27 -8.01 1.18
C TYR A 138 -9.83 -6.79 0.44
N GLY A 139 -10.22 -6.95 -0.83
CA GLY A 139 -10.84 -5.89 -1.63
C GLY A 139 -12.15 -5.41 -1.02
N VAL A 140 -13.00 -6.32 -0.55
CA VAL A 140 -14.27 -6.01 0.15
C VAL A 140 -13.97 -5.18 1.41
N SER A 141 -12.99 -5.58 2.22
CA SER A 141 -12.60 -4.83 3.42
C SER A 141 -12.08 -3.42 3.09
N LYS A 142 -11.26 -3.30 2.04
CA LYS A 142 -10.76 -1.99 1.58
C LYS A 142 -11.91 -1.09 1.09
N LEU A 143 -12.82 -1.61 0.27
CA LEU A 143 -13.98 -0.84 -0.20
C LEU A 143 -14.88 -0.36 0.95
N ALA A 144 -15.14 -1.19 1.94
CA ALA A 144 -15.91 -0.80 3.13
C ALA A 144 -15.25 0.36 3.87
N CYS A 145 -13.93 0.30 4.07
CA CYS A 145 -13.16 1.41 4.69
C CYS A 145 -13.15 2.67 3.82
N GLU A 146 -13.11 2.56 2.46
CA GLU A 146 -13.24 3.72 1.59
C GLU A 146 -14.58 4.44 1.77
N LYS A 147 -15.67 3.67 1.94
CA LYS A 147 -17.01 4.26 2.19
C LYS A 147 -17.07 4.93 3.57
N ALA A 148 -16.47 4.33 4.60
CA ALA A 148 -16.36 4.95 5.92
C ALA A 148 -15.48 6.21 5.87
N MET A 149 -14.33 6.18 5.19
CA MET A 149 -13.48 7.34 4.93
C MET A 149 -14.26 8.49 4.28
N PHE A 150 -15.00 8.19 3.19
CA PHE A 150 -15.83 9.18 2.51
C PHE A 150 -16.81 9.84 3.49
N TYR A 151 -17.49 9.05 4.32
CA TYR A 151 -18.42 9.57 5.33
C TYR A 151 -17.73 10.52 6.32
N PHE A 152 -16.57 10.12 6.90
CA PHE A 152 -15.82 10.96 7.84
C PHE A 152 -15.35 12.27 7.20
N ASN A 153 -14.87 12.22 5.97
CA ASN A 153 -14.43 13.40 5.22
C ASN A 153 -15.60 14.31 4.86
N TYR A 154 -16.71 13.75 4.36
CA TYR A 154 -17.93 14.48 3.99
C TYR A 154 -18.54 15.23 5.20
N LYS A 155 -18.55 14.60 6.37
CA LYS A 155 -19.00 15.21 7.62
C LYS A 155 -17.97 16.14 8.27
N ASN A 156 -16.80 16.33 7.65
CA ASN A 156 -15.68 17.10 8.22
C ASN A 156 -15.25 16.67 9.64
N LEU A 157 -15.47 15.42 9.97
CA LEU A 157 -15.06 14.83 11.25
C LEU A 157 -13.55 14.59 11.27
N LEU A 158 -13.01 14.05 10.17
CA LEU A 158 -11.60 13.73 9.97
C LEU A 158 -11.12 14.27 8.60
N ASP A 159 -9.80 14.30 8.39
CA ASP A 159 -9.11 14.49 7.11
C ASP A 159 -8.36 13.19 6.82
N ILE A 160 -9.08 12.19 6.29
CA ILE A 160 -8.50 10.91 5.92
C ILE A 160 -8.11 10.98 4.44
N ARG A 161 -6.83 10.77 4.16
CA ARG A 161 -6.28 10.76 2.81
C ARG A 161 -5.83 9.36 2.45
N SER A 162 -6.07 8.98 1.21
CA SER A 162 -5.85 7.60 0.79
C SER A 162 -5.50 7.52 -0.69
N ILE A 163 -4.73 6.49 -1.01
CA ILE A 163 -4.33 6.12 -2.36
C ILE A 163 -4.65 4.64 -2.56
N ARG A 164 -5.24 4.29 -3.70
CA ARG A 164 -5.41 2.91 -4.17
C ARG A 164 -4.11 2.46 -4.81
N PHE A 165 -3.27 1.80 -4.03
CA PHE A 165 -1.98 1.32 -4.51
C PHE A 165 -2.11 0.17 -5.48
N PRO A 166 -1.30 0.15 -6.56
CA PRO A 166 -1.06 -1.01 -7.40
C PRO A 166 -0.10 -1.99 -6.72
N GLY A 167 0.48 -2.92 -7.46
CA GLY A 167 1.59 -3.74 -6.98
C GLY A 167 2.80 -2.90 -6.60
N ILE A 168 3.31 -3.06 -5.38
CA ILE A 168 4.46 -2.31 -4.88
C ILE A 168 5.73 -3.14 -5.01
N VAL A 169 6.72 -2.58 -5.72
CA VAL A 169 8.03 -3.20 -5.91
C VAL A 169 9.02 -2.58 -4.93
N SER A 170 9.58 -3.41 -4.05
CA SER A 170 10.55 -3.00 -3.03
C SER A 170 11.62 -4.08 -2.81
N ASN A 171 12.66 -3.75 -2.07
CA ASN A 171 13.64 -4.74 -1.60
C ASN A 171 13.22 -5.49 -0.32
N SER A 172 11.99 -5.31 0.15
CA SER A 172 11.44 -6.11 1.24
C SER A 172 11.09 -7.51 0.76
N LYS A 173 11.24 -8.50 1.64
CA LYS A 173 10.79 -9.86 1.33
C LYS A 173 9.29 -9.88 1.04
N PRO A 174 8.85 -10.72 0.08
CA PRO A 174 7.43 -10.90 -0.24
C PRO A 174 6.59 -11.21 1.00
N GLY A 175 5.41 -10.61 1.08
CA GLY A 175 4.51 -10.71 2.24
C GLY A 175 3.29 -11.63 2.04
N GLY A 176 3.15 -12.25 0.88
CA GLY A 176 1.99 -13.07 0.50
C GLY A 176 0.93 -12.26 -0.27
N GLY A 177 1.36 -11.31 -1.08
CA GLY A 177 0.51 -10.57 -2.04
C GLY A 177 0.45 -11.24 -3.41
N THR A 178 -0.60 -10.97 -4.16
CA THR A 178 -0.77 -11.49 -5.54
C THR A 178 0.26 -10.90 -6.50
N THR A 179 0.78 -9.71 -6.22
CA THR A 179 1.81 -9.03 -7.03
C THR A 179 3.24 -9.35 -6.61
N ASP A 180 3.45 -10.21 -5.63
CA ASP A 180 4.78 -10.49 -5.07
C ASP A 180 5.72 -11.20 -6.05
N TYR A 181 5.18 -11.82 -7.13
CA TYR A 181 5.99 -12.45 -8.19
C TYR A 181 7.09 -11.52 -8.70
N ILE A 182 6.81 -10.22 -8.83
CA ILE A 182 7.76 -9.24 -9.38
C ILE A 182 9.01 -9.10 -8.49
N VAL A 183 8.83 -9.15 -7.18
CA VAL A 183 9.91 -9.10 -6.19
C VAL A 183 10.63 -10.45 -6.10
N GLU A 184 9.86 -11.56 -6.09
CA GLU A 184 10.41 -12.93 -6.07
C GLU A 184 11.32 -13.20 -7.25
N MET A 185 10.95 -12.74 -8.46
CA MET A 185 11.77 -12.85 -9.66
C MET A 185 13.12 -12.13 -9.50
N LEU A 186 13.14 -10.93 -8.92
CA LEU A 186 14.39 -10.19 -8.67
C LEU A 186 15.29 -10.93 -7.66
N TYR A 187 14.72 -11.45 -6.57
CA TYR A 187 15.45 -12.24 -5.60
C TYR A 187 16.04 -13.51 -6.22
N CYS A 188 15.27 -14.23 -7.03
CA CYS A 188 15.74 -15.43 -7.70
C CYS A 188 16.85 -15.13 -8.72
N ALA A 189 16.70 -14.07 -9.52
CA ALA A 189 17.71 -13.61 -10.47
C ALA A 189 19.02 -13.24 -9.75
N LYS A 190 18.97 -12.45 -8.69
CA LYS A 190 20.14 -12.07 -7.88
C LYS A 190 20.85 -13.29 -7.29
N GLN A 191 20.08 -14.27 -6.81
CA GLN A 191 20.60 -15.50 -6.20
C GLN A 191 20.94 -16.59 -7.20
N LYS A 192 20.76 -16.38 -8.51
CA LYS A 192 20.94 -17.36 -9.60
C LYS A 192 20.13 -18.65 -9.38
N LYS A 193 18.89 -18.50 -8.90
CA LYS A 193 17.93 -19.59 -8.67
C LYS A 193 16.87 -19.61 -9.74
N ASN A 194 16.33 -20.80 -10.03
CA ASN A 194 15.14 -20.93 -10.87
C ASN A 194 13.93 -20.35 -10.15
N TYR A 195 13.01 -19.77 -10.91
CA TYR A 195 11.74 -19.28 -10.40
C TYR A 195 10.56 -19.99 -11.05
N THR A 196 9.54 -20.29 -10.28
CA THR A 196 8.27 -20.81 -10.80
C THR A 196 7.18 -19.77 -10.52
N CYS A 197 6.73 -19.09 -11.58
CA CYS A 197 5.71 -18.07 -11.49
C CYS A 197 4.33 -18.69 -11.32
N PHE A 198 3.56 -18.15 -10.40
CA PHE A 198 2.18 -18.57 -10.09
C PHE A 198 1.12 -17.84 -10.92
N LEU A 199 1.51 -16.90 -11.77
CA LEU A 199 0.66 -16.22 -12.75
C LEU A 199 1.01 -16.67 -14.17
N LYS A 200 0.08 -16.48 -15.09
CA LYS A 200 0.35 -16.63 -16.53
C LYS A 200 1.36 -15.58 -16.99
N ASP A 201 2.07 -15.90 -18.05
CA ASP A 201 3.14 -15.08 -18.61
C ASP A 201 2.68 -13.70 -19.11
N ASP A 202 1.43 -13.61 -19.57
CA ASP A 202 0.79 -12.43 -20.15
C ASP A 202 -0.09 -11.63 -19.16
N THR A 203 -0.15 -12.02 -17.89
CA THR A 203 -0.98 -11.35 -16.88
C THR A 203 -0.49 -9.94 -16.61
N ILE A 204 -1.16 -8.94 -17.17
CA ILE A 204 -0.81 -7.52 -17.01
C ILE A 204 -1.37 -6.98 -15.70
N LEU A 205 -0.49 -6.37 -14.89
CA LEU A 205 -0.86 -5.68 -13.65
C LEU A 205 -0.15 -4.33 -13.54
N PRO A 206 -0.79 -3.31 -12.97
CA PRO A 206 -0.15 -2.03 -12.69
C PRO A 206 0.79 -2.17 -11.49
N MET A 207 1.92 -1.51 -11.57
CA MET A 207 3.01 -1.59 -10.59
C MET A 207 3.59 -0.21 -10.29
N MET A 208 4.33 -0.15 -9.18
CA MET A 208 4.96 1.08 -8.74
C MET A 208 6.17 0.80 -7.86
N HIS A 209 7.23 1.62 -8.01
CA HIS A 209 8.37 1.60 -7.10
C HIS A 209 7.96 2.11 -5.70
N VAL A 210 8.45 1.48 -4.64
CA VAL A 210 8.07 1.84 -3.26
C VAL A 210 8.39 3.29 -2.90
N ASN A 211 9.50 3.85 -3.39
CA ASN A 211 9.84 5.24 -3.11
C ASN A 211 8.85 6.23 -3.74
N ASP A 212 8.34 5.92 -4.93
CA ASP A 212 7.29 6.71 -5.58
C ASP A 212 5.97 6.65 -4.81
N ALA A 213 5.62 5.45 -4.28
CA ALA A 213 4.45 5.28 -3.42
C ALA A 213 4.55 6.13 -2.14
N VAL A 214 5.71 6.12 -1.50
CA VAL A 214 5.98 6.91 -0.29
C VAL A 214 5.95 8.39 -0.59
N ASP A 215 6.64 8.84 -1.66
CA ASP A 215 6.70 10.26 -2.03
C ASP A 215 5.32 10.83 -2.35
N ALA A 216 4.55 10.16 -3.22
CA ALA A 216 3.18 10.57 -3.56
C ALA A 216 2.29 10.70 -2.31
N SER A 217 2.37 9.73 -1.40
CA SER A 217 1.56 9.70 -0.18
C SER A 217 1.91 10.82 0.78
N ILE A 218 3.21 11.05 1.01
CA ILE A 218 3.68 12.13 1.89
C ILE A 218 3.30 13.47 1.28
N LYS A 219 3.49 13.64 -0.04
CA LYS A 219 3.10 14.84 -0.75
C LYS A 219 1.59 15.10 -0.65
N LEU A 220 0.76 14.06 -0.84
CA LEU A 220 -0.68 14.15 -0.63
C LEU A 220 -1.02 14.61 0.79
N MET A 221 -0.33 14.06 1.81
CA MET A 221 -0.55 14.44 3.21
C MET A 221 -0.08 15.87 3.53
N GLU A 222 0.90 16.41 2.83
CA GLU A 222 1.40 17.79 3.02
C GLU A 222 0.53 18.85 2.34
N PHE A 223 -0.29 18.47 1.34
CA PHE A 223 -1.16 19.41 0.63
C PHE A 223 -2.24 20.02 1.54
N ASP A 224 -2.68 21.23 1.17
CA ASP A 224 -3.84 21.84 1.82
C ASP A 224 -5.11 21.01 1.50
N LYS A 225 -5.97 20.81 2.49
CA LYS A 225 -7.24 20.12 2.31
C LYS A 225 -8.12 20.79 1.25
N GLY A 226 -8.10 22.12 1.18
CA GLY A 226 -8.85 22.90 0.18
C GLY A 226 -8.38 22.75 -1.25
N ALA A 227 -7.17 22.25 -1.46
CA ALA A 227 -6.58 22.00 -2.80
C ALA A 227 -6.75 20.54 -3.28
N ILE A 228 -7.35 19.66 -2.47
CA ILE A 228 -7.61 18.27 -2.80
C ILE A 228 -9.02 18.15 -3.35
N SER A 229 -9.15 17.65 -4.60
CA SER A 229 -10.44 17.56 -5.28
C SER A 229 -11.31 16.38 -4.83
N LEU A 230 -10.71 15.29 -4.33
CA LEU A 230 -11.42 14.06 -3.98
C LEU A 230 -11.56 13.87 -2.46
N ASN A 231 -12.76 13.50 -2.01
CA ASN A 231 -13.03 13.06 -0.63
C ASN A 231 -12.94 11.53 -0.46
N HIS A 232 -12.49 10.82 -1.47
CA HIS A 232 -12.29 9.37 -1.53
C HIS A 232 -10.87 9.07 -2.05
N PRO A 233 -10.39 7.81 -2.03
CA PRO A 233 -9.03 7.49 -2.41
C PRO A 233 -8.69 7.85 -3.86
N TYR A 234 -7.46 8.32 -4.07
CA TYR A 234 -6.89 8.52 -5.41
C TYR A 234 -6.38 7.22 -6.00
N ASN A 235 -6.53 7.04 -7.28
CA ASN A 235 -5.80 6.05 -8.05
C ASN A 235 -4.34 6.48 -8.24
N ILE A 236 -3.40 5.52 -8.33
CA ILE A 236 -2.00 5.76 -8.67
C ILE A 236 -1.38 4.58 -9.40
N SER A 237 -0.48 4.84 -10.34
CA SER A 237 0.38 3.83 -10.98
C SER A 237 1.64 4.49 -11.53
N SER A 238 2.71 3.68 -11.75
CA SER A 238 3.92 4.15 -12.43
C SER A 238 4.12 3.46 -13.78
N PHE A 239 3.85 2.16 -13.85
CA PHE A 239 4.00 1.34 -15.06
C PHE A 239 3.14 0.09 -15.00
N GLU A 240 2.94 -0.55 -16.15
CA GLU A 240 2.32 -1.87 -16.24
C GLU A 240 3.34 -2.90 -16.70
N THR A 241 3.22 -4.12 -16.15
CA THR A 241 4.08 -5.23 -16.56
C THR A 241 3.34 -6.57 -16.45
N SER A 242 3.91 -7.57 -17.11
CA SER A 242 3.54 -8.99 -16.97
C SER A 242 4.76 -9.82 -16.56
N PRO A 243 4.60 -11.06 -16.12
CA PRO A 243 5.74 -11.92 -15.80
C PRO A 243 6.74 -12.07 -16.94
N SER A 244 6.28 -12.22 -18.20
CA SER A 244 7.16 -12.30 -19.38
C SER A 244 7.91 -10.99 -19.63
N LYS A 245 7.22 -9.86 -19.63
CA LYS A 245 7.83 -8.53 -19.81
C LYS A 245 8.84 -8.23 -18.70
N TRP A 246 8.53 -8.59 -17.46
CA TRP A 246 9.43 -8.39 -16.32
C TRP A 246 10.68 -9.24 -16.41
N LEU A 247 10.57 -10.48 -16.95
CA LEU A 247 11.71 -11.33 -17.24
C LEU A 247 12.65 -10.70 -18.30
N GLU A 248 12.09 -10.09 -19.35
CA GLU A 248 12.88 -9.36 -20.35
C GLU A 248 13.62 -8.17 -19.73
N ILE A 249 12.97 -7.44 -18.84
CA ILE A 249 13.61 -6.33 -18.11
C ILE A 249 14.76 -6.84 -17.23
N ILE A 250 14.56 -7.91 -16.47
CA ILE A 250 15.62 -8.54 -15.64
C ILE A 250 16.82 -8.92 -16.51
N ARG A 251 16.60 -9.49 -17.68
CA ARG A 251 17.66 -9.83 -18.63
C ARG A 251 18.36 -8.59 -19.18
N SER A 252 17.61 -7.53 -19.48
CA SER A 252 18.15 -6.28 -20.03
C SER A 252 19.05 -5.52 -19.03
N ILE A 253 18.85 -5.73 -17.72
CA ILE A 253 19.74 -5.18 -16.67
C ILE A 253 20.91 -6.09 -16.31
N GLY A 254 21.14 -7.17 -17.09
CA GLY A 254 22.32 -8.03 -16.98
C GLY A 254 22.17 -9.23 -16.05
N PHE A 255 20.95 -9.60 -15.65
CA PHE A 255 20.69 -10.79 -14.84
C PHE A 255 19.99 -11.86 -15.67
N ASP A 256 20.38 -13.12 -15.48
CA ASP A 256 19.70 -14.26 -16.07
C ASP A 256 18.75 -14.90 -15.04
N LEU A 257 17.57 -15.29 -15.52
CA LEU A 257 16.57 -15.97 -14.72
C LEU A 257 15.93 -17.09 -15.54
N ASN A 258 16.11 -18.32 -15.09
CA ASN A 258 15.38 -19.46 -15.62
C ASN A 258 14.00 -19.54 -14.94
N MET A 259 12.93 -19.42 -15.74
CA MET A 259 11.56 -19.31 -15.22
C MET A 259 10.65 -20.35 -15.85
N ASN A 260 9.83 -20.97 -15.00
CA ASN A 260 8.71 -21.82 -15.36
C ASN A 260 7.40 -21.22 -14.84
N TYR A 261 6.27 -21.73 -15.31
CA TYR A 261 4.94 -21.32 -14.88
C TYR A 261 4.18 -22.48 -14.26
N ASN A 262 3.64 -22.27 -13.08
CA ASN A 262 2.70 -23.16 -12.40
C ASN A 262 1.59 -22.34 -11.77
N VAL A 263 0.57 -22.04 -12.55
CA VAL A 263 -0.53 -21.14 -12.21
C VAL A 263 -1.35 -21.69 -11.04
N ASP A 264 -1.59 -20.85 -10.02
CA ASP A 264 -2.39 -21.20 -8.86
C ASP A 264 -3.60 -20.26 -8.68
N PHE A 265 -4.29 -20.36 -7.53
CA PHE A 265 -5.48 -19.56 -7.21
C PHE A 265 -5.28 -18.04 -7.30
N ARG A 266 -4.04 -17.55 -7.17
CA ARG A 266 -3.71 -16.12 -7.28
C ARG A 266 -3.96 -15.55 -8.68
N GLN A 267 -3.98 -16.40 -9.71
CA GLN A 267 -4.38 -15.98 -11.05
C GLN A 267 -5.82 -15.45 -11.08
N ASN A 268 -6.75 -16.12 -10.40
CA ASN A 268 -8.14 -15.64 -10.35
C ASN A 268 -8.23 -14.28 -9.66
N ILE A 269 -7.40 -14.04 -8.65
CA ILE A 269 -7.31 -12.73 -8.00
C ILE A 269 -6.77 -11.68 -8.98
N ALA A 270 -5.67 -11.99 -9.68
CA ALA A 270 -5.05 -11.09 -10.66
C ALA A 270 -6.01 -10.77 -11.81
N ASP A 271 -6.76 -11.76 -12.31
CA ASP A 271 -7.75 -11.59 -13.38
C ASP A 271 -8.93 -10.68 -13.00
N SER A 272 -9.17 -10.44 -11.70
CA SER A 272 -10.20 -9.54 -11.20
C SER A 272 -9.69 -8.09 -10.98
N TRP A 273 -8.41 -7.84 -11.17
CA TRP A 273 -7.79 -6.53 -10.96
C TRP A 273 -7.55 -5.77 -12.26
N PRO A 274 -7.49 -4.42 -12.21
CA PRO A 274 -7.25 -3.62 -13.41
C PRO A 274 -5.87 -3.87 -14.01
N LYS A 275 -5.80 -3.83 -15.34
CA LYS A 275 -4.54 -3.87 -16.09
C LYS A 275 -3.84 -2.51 -16.08
N ARG A 276 -4.61 -1.43 -16.13
CA ARG A 276 -4.13 -0.05 -16.14
C ARG A 276 -4.99 0.84 -15.27
N ILE A 277 -4.41 1.94 -14.81
CA ILE A 277 -5.03 2.89 -13.89
C ILE A 277 -4.89 4.29 -14.43
N ASP A 278 -5.99 5.03 -14.50
CA ASP A 278 -5.97 6.49 -14.68
C ASP A 278 -5.73 7.16 -13.31
N ASP A 279 -4.58 7.78 -13.16
CA ASP A 279 -4.16 8.51 -11.97
C ASP A 279 -4.09 10.04 -12.19
N SER A 280 -4.73 10.52 -13.26
CA SER A 280 -4.71 11.94 -13.65
C SER A 280 -5.20 12.87 -12.54
N SER A 281 -6.22 12.46 -11.76
CA SER A 281 -6.73 13.23 -10.63
C SER A 281 -5.65 13.52 -9.59
N LEU A 282 -4.89 12.49 -9.16
CA LEU A 282 -3.80 12.68 -8.21
C LEU A 282 -2.70 13.59 -8.79
N ARG A 283 -2.28 13.29 -10.04
CA ARG A 283 -1.23 14.07 -10.70
C ARG A 283 -1.61 15.55 -10.82
N ASN A 284 -2.87 15.83 -11.13
CA ASN A 284 -3.37 17.19 -11.27
C ASN A 284 -3.42 17.92 -9.92
N ASP A 285 -3.89 17.29 -8.87
CA ASP A 285 -4.04 17.91 -7.55
C ASP A 285 -2.68 18.20 -6.92
N ILE A 286 -1.83 17.19 -6.78
CA ILE A 286 -0.58 17.34 -6.04
C ILE A 286 0.64 17.59 -6.93
N LYS A 287 0.47 17.76 -8.27
CA LYS A 287 1.57 17.95 -9.23
C LYS A 287 2.69 16.92 -9.06
N TRP A 288 2.30 15.65 -8.97
CA TRP A 288 3.22 14.54 -8.78
C TRP A 288 3.41 13.75 -10.09
N VAL A 289 4.61 13.24 -10.27
CA VAL A 289 4.97 12.31 -11.34
C VAL A 289 5.90 11.23 -10.78
N PRO A 290 5.83 9.98 -11.28
CA PRO A 290 6.74 8.94 -10.83
C PRO A 290 8.18 9.21 -11.28
N ASN A 291 9.16 8.86 -10.44
CA ASN A 291 10.58 8.95 -10.75
C ASN A 291 11.11 7.63 -11.35
N PHE A 292 10.39 6.53 -11.16
CA PHE A 292 10.83 5.20 -11.58
C PHE A 292 9.86 4.60 -12.60
N ASN A 293 10.38 4.24 -13.77
CA ASN A 293 9.71 3.33 -14.70
C ASN A 293 10.07 1.86 -14.36
N ASP A 294 9.62 0.92 -15.17
CA ASP A 294 9.85 -0.52 -15.00
C ASP A 294 11.36 -0.88 -14.98
N PHE A 295 12.14 -0.39 -15.95
CA PHE A 295 13.59 -0.63 -16.04
C PHE A 295 14.35 -0.06 -14.83
N HIS A 296 14.12 1.20 -14.48
CA HIS A 296 14.77 1.84 -13.34
C HIS A 296 14.36 1.21 -12.02
N THR A 297 13.12 0.73 -11.90
CA THR A 297 12.64 -0.02 -10.73
C THR A 297 13.39 -1.33 -10.58
N ALA A 298 13.47 -2.14 -11.64
CA ALA A 298 14.18 -3.42 -11.60
C ALA A 298 15.66 -3.23 -11.22
N LYS A 299 16.34 -2.28 -11.87
CA LYS A 299 17.74 -1.95 -11.60
C LYS A 299 17.98 -1.50 -10.16
N ASN A 300 17.16 -0.55 -9.68
CA ASN A 300 17.32 -0.05 -8.32
C ASN A 300 17.07 -1.14 -7.27
N ILE A 301 16.00 -1.90 -7.40
CA ILE A 301 15.65 -2.92 -6.39
C ILE A 301 16.65 -4.05 -6.38
N ILE A 302 17.12 -4.55 -7.54
CA ILE A 302 18.07 -5.66 -7.58
C ILE A 302 19.45 -5.27 -6.99
N ASP A 303 19.83 -4.00 -7.08
CA ASP A 303 21.06 -3.48 -6.44
C ASP A 303 20.93 -3.43 -4.92
N LEU A 304 19.71 -3.28 -4.38
CA LEU A 304 19.41 -3.20 -2.93
C LEU A 304 19.16 -4.57 -2.27
N ILE A 305 18.93 -5.63 -3.05
CA ILE A 305 18.81 -7.02 -2.59
C ILE A 305 20.23 -7.64 -2.49
#